data_4ae93304e72e6257f6a0126f521d7434
#
_entry.id   4ae93304e72e6257f6a0126f521d7434
#
_cell.length_a   1.000
_cell.length_b   1.000
_cell.length_c   1.000
_cell.angle_alpha   90.00
_cell.angle_beta   90.00
_cell.angle_gamma   90.00
#
_symmetry.space_group_name_H-M   'P 1'
#
loop_
_entity.id
_entity.type
_entity.pdbx_description
1 polymer ?
#
loop_
_entity_poly.entity_id
_entity_poly.type
_entity_poly.pdbx_seq_one_letter_code
_entity_poly.pdbx_strand_id
1 'polypeptide(L)'
;QPERSKPQTRPAPVKLYTNASDLVSKPFRDLGEVYGDDCQATMQSSPPNLNTARKRMQIRASAMKANAVLVHQCEIVSNAPGCYRQAVCQGSALKVSNQ
;
A
#
# COMPACT_ATOMS: atom_id res chain seq x y z
N GLN A 1 15.83 -18.33 -22.02
CA GLN A 1 15.50 -17.84 -21.66
C GLN A 1 15.13 -17.32 -21.21
N PRO A 2 15.36 -17.18 -21.39
CA PRO A 2 14.88 -16.47 -20.77
C PRO A 2 14.42 -15.79 -20.16
N GLU A 3 14.46 -15.67 -20.00
CA GLU A 3 14.12 -14.94 -19.37
C GLU A 3 13.75 -14.39 -18.83
N ARG A 4 13.92 -14.53 -19.01
CA ARG A 4 13.55 -14.02 -18.35
C ARG A 4 13.00 -13.28 -17.90
N SER A 5 13.07 -13.32 -17.82
CA SER A 5 12.66 -12.62 -17.24
C SER A 5 12.15 -12.10 -16.71
N LYS A 6 12.10 -11.94 -16.55
CA LYS A 6 11.60 -11.48 -15.92
C LYS A 6 11.24 -10.82 -15.40
N PRO A 7 11.55 -10.70 -15.62
CA PRO A 7 10.94 -10.13 -14.82
C PRO A 7 10.25 -9.12 -14.58
N GLN A 8 10.18 -8.62 -14.81
CA GLN A 8 9.50 -7.77 -14.38
C GLN A 8 8.19 -7.63 -13.94
N THR A 9 7.76 -8.10 -13.59
CA THR A 9 6.57 -8.08 -12.79
C THR A 9 6.73 -7.36 -11.48
N ARG A 10 7.86 -6.81 -11.23
CA ARG A 10 8.07 -6.01 -10.04
C ARG A 10 7.43 -4.65 -10.24
N PRO A 11 6.48 -4.23 -9.39
CA PRO A 11 5.90 -2.89 -9.53
C PRO A 11 6.96 -1.81 -9.38
N ALA A 12 6.74 -0.67 -10.01
CA ALA A 12 7.63 0.46 -9.84
C ALA A 12 7.73 0.81 -8.36
N PRO A 13 8.91 1.23 -7.89
CA PRO A 13 9.04 1.60 -6.48
C PRO A 13 8.06 2.70 -6.10
N VAL A 14 7.34 2.48 -5.01
CA VAL A 14 6.41 3.45 -4.48
C VAL A 14 6.89 3.80 -3.07
N LYS A 15 7.21 5.06 -2.86
CA LYS A 15 7.74 5.53 -1.59
C LYS A 15 6.59 5.80 -0.64
N LEU A 16 6.74 5.40 0.62
CA LEU A 16 5.73 5.67 1.63
C LEU A 16 6.09 6.92 2.41
N TYR A 17 5.11 7.79 2.58
CA TYR A 17 5.21 8.97 3.43
C TYR A 17 4.18 8.81 4.54
N THR A 18 4.60 9.02 5.77
CA THR A 18 3.69 8.94 6.93
C THR A 18 3.36 10.30 7.48
N ASN A 19 4.02 11.34 6.98
CA ASN A 19 3.83 12.70 7.47
C ASN A 19 3.69 13.64 6.28
N ALA A 20 2.56 14.34 6.22
CA ALA A 20 2.31 15.26 5.13
C ALA A 20 3.35 16.37 5.02
N SER A 21 4.01 16.71 6.13
CA SER A 21 5.04 17.74 6.12
C SER A 21 6.22 17.36 5.23
N ASP A 22 6.45 16.07 5.00
CA ASP A 22 7.52 15.62 4.11
C ASP A 22 7.24 15.97 2.65
N LEU A 23 6.02 16.34 2.32
CA LEU A 23 5.61 16.68 0.97
C LEU A 23 5.47 18.18 0.75
N VAL A 24 5.68 19.00 1.77
CA VAL A 24 5.41 20.43 1.69
C VAL A 24 6.22 21.12 0.59
N SER A 25 7.47 20.71 0.42
CA SER A 25 8.35 21.33 -0.58
C SER A 25 8.37 20.57 -1.90
N LYS A 26 7.53 19.54 -2.04
CA LYS A 26 7.54 18.68 -3.23
C LYS A 26 6.22 18.82 -3.96
N PRO A 27 6.24 19.26 -5.22
CA PRO A 27 4.99 19.26 -6.00
C PRO A 27 4.52 17.84 -6.24
N PHE A 28 3.24 17.62 -6.07
CA PHE A 28 2.67 16.30 -6.30
C PHE A 28 1.26 16.42 -6.82
N ARG A 29 0.78 15.33 -7.40
CA ARG A 29 -0.60 15.21 -7.86
C ARG A 29 -1.24 14.07 -7.07
N ASP A 30 -2.42 14.33 -6.53
CA ASP A 30 -3.20 13.32 -5.83
C ASP A 30 -3.99 12.52 -6.85
N LEU A 31 -3.72 11.22 -6.93
CA LEU A 31 -4.35 10.32 -7.89
C LEU A 31 -5.56 9.60 -7.33
N GLY A 32 -5.84 9.78 -6.05
CA GLY A 32 -6.98 9.15 -5.40
C GLY A 32 -6.56 8.29 -4.22
N GLU A 33 -7.55 7.79 -3.51
CA GLU A 33 -7.30 6.97 -2.34
C GLU A 33 -6.97 5.54 -2.72
N VAL A 34 -6.07 4.94 -1.93
CA VAL A 34 -5.73 3.53 -2.04
C VAL A 34 -5.79 2.92 -0.66
N TYR A 35 -5.98 1.61 -0.64
CA TYR A 35 -5.92 0.86 0.59
C TYR A 35 -5.33 -0.50 0.33
N GLY A 36 -4.87 -1.14 1.40
CA GLY A 36 -4.40 -2.51 1.35
C GLY A 36 -4.85 -3.22 2.60
N ASP A 37 -4.96 -4.53 2.53
CA ASP A 37 -5.42 -5.30 3.65
C ASP A 37 -4.75 -6.67 3.70
N ASP A 38 -4.84 -7.30 4.87
CA ASP A 38 -4.36 -8.66 5.07
C ASP A 38 -5.35 -9.32 6.03
N CYS A 39 -6.08 -10.30 5.52
CA CYS A 39 -7.17 -10.95 6.25
C CYS A 39 -6.66 -12.22 6.94
N GLN A 40 -6.95 -12.33 8.23
CA GLN A 40 -6.81 -13.60 8.94
C GLN A 40 -8.17 -14.29 8.93
N ALA A 41 -8.28 -15.36 8.16
CA ALA A 41 -9.57 -16.01 7.94
C ALA A 41 -10.10 -16.67 9.19
N THR A 42 -9.22 -17.35 9.96
CA THR A 42 -9.62 -18.06 11.16
C THR A 42 -8.61 -17.79 12.27
N MET A 43 -8.98 -18.18 13.50
CA MET A 43 -8.08 -18.03 14.64
C MET A 43 -6.79 -18.81 14.45
N GLN A 44 -6.81 -19.93 13.70
CA GLN A 44 -5.63 -20.74 13.46
C GLN A 44 -4.77 -20.23 12.32
N SER A 45 -5.26 -19.30 11.52
CA SER A 45 -4.49 -18.72 10.43
C SER A 45 -3.42 -17.79 10.98
N SER A 46 -2.42 -17.47 10.14
CA SER A 46 -1.40 -16.51 10.52
C SER A 46 -2.03 -15.17 10.87
N PRO A 47 -1.53 -14.49 11.91
CA PRO A 47 -2.07 -13.17 12.27
C PRO A 47 -1.95 -12.17 11.11
N PRO A 48 -2.85 -11.19 11.03
CA PRO A 48 -2.75 -10.18 10.00
C PRO A 48 -1.49 -9.35 10.21
N ASN A 49 -0.90 -8.93 9.08
CA ASN A 49 0.37 -8.23 9.10
C ASN A 49 0.21 -6.86 8.44
N LEU A 50 0.48 -5.80 9.19
CA LEU A 50 0.38 -4.44 8.67
C LEU A 50 1.36 -4.19 7.52
N ASN A 51 2.53 -4.82 7.54
CA ASN A 51 3.48 -4.69 6.44
C ASN A 51 2.92 -5.26 5.15
N THR A 52 2.21 -6.38 5.23
CA THR A 52 1.55 -6.97 4.06
C THR A 52 0.46 -6.02 3.53
N ALA A 53 -0.32 -5.45 4.44
CA ALA A 53 -1.34 -4.47 4.04
C ALA A 53 -0.72 -3.26 3.34
N ARG A 54 0.40 -2.75 3.87
CA ARG A 54 1.11 -1.63 3.23
C ARG A 54 1.60 -2.00 1.84
N LYS A 55 2.19 -3.20 1.70
CA LYS A 55 2.69 -3.63 0.40
C LYS A 55 1.57 -3.73 -0.63
N ARG A 56 0.42 -4.24 -0.22
CA ARG A 56 -0.73 -4.33 -1.12
C ARG A 56 -1.23 -2.96 -1.52
N MET A 57 -1.20 -2.01 -0.57
CA MET A 57 -1.55 -0.62 -0.87
C MET A 57 -0.57 -0.02 -1.88
N GLN A 58 0.74 -0.28 -1.71
CA GLN A 58 1.75 0.20 -2.64
C GLN A 58 1.56 -0.39 -4.03
N ILE A 59 1.22 -1.67 -4.11
CA ILE A 59 0.98 -2.33 -5.40
C ILE A 59 -0.21 -1.68 -6.10
N ARG A 60 -1.27 -1.39 -5.38
CA ARG A 60 -2.44 -0.73 -5.96
C ARG A 60 -2.10 0.69 -6.44
N ALA A 61 -1.30 1.41 -5.65
CA ALA A 61 -0.85 2.74 -6.05
C ALA A 61 0.00 2.68 -7.31
N SER A 62 0.89 1.68 -7.39
CA SER A 62 1.71 1.49 -8.56
C SER A 62 0.86 1.25 -9.81
N ALA A 63 -0.23 0.49 -9.68
CA ALA A 63 -1.15 0.25 -10.78
C ALA A 63 -1.82 1.54 -11.25
N MET A 64 -1.93 2.53 -10.39
CA MET A 64 -2.45 3.86 -10.73
C MET A 64 -1.35 4.78 -11.28
N LYS A 65 -0.13 4.26 -11.42
CA LYS A 65 1.05 5.01 -11.89
C LYS A 65 1.53 6.03 -10.88
N ALA A 66 1.20 5.82 -9.61
CA ALA A 66 1.74 6.62 -8.52
C ALA A 66 3.18 6.22 -8.24
N ASN A 67 3.97 7.15 -7.73
CA ASN A 67 5.32 6.86 -7.25
C ASN A 67 5.44 7.08 -5.75
N ALA A 68 4.36 7.44 -5.08
CA ALA A 68 4.36 7.66 -3.65
C ALA A 68 2.96 7.40 -3.08
N VAL A 69 2.91 7.10 -1.80
CA VAL A 69 1.66 6.99 -1.04
C VAL A 69 1.85 7.73 0.27
N LEU A 70 0.92 8.62 0.57
CA LEU A 70 0.84 9.22 1.89
C LEU A 70 -0.08 8.34 2.74
N VAL A 71 0.49 7.67 3.72
CA VAL A 71 -0.25 6.75 4.58
C VAL A 71 -1.05 7.57 5.59
N HIS A 72 -2.35 7.37 5.61
CA HIS A 72 -3.23 8.05 6.56
C HIS A 72 -3.40 7.25 7.83
N GLN A 73 -3.62 5.94 7.68
CA GLN A 73 -3.96 5.12 8.83
C GLN A 73 -3.68 3.66 8.51
N CYS A 74 -3.13 2.95 9.49
CA CYS A 74 -3.03 1.47 9.45
C CYS A 74 -3.54 0.97 10.78
N GLU A 75 -4.39 -0.05 10.75
CA GLU A 75 -4.93 -0.62 11.98
C GLU A 75 -5.29 -2.07 11.78
N ILE A 76 -5.47 -2.77 12.89
CA ILE A 76 -5.98 -4.14 12.89
C ILE A 76 -7.39 -4.09 13.46
N VAL A 77 -8.35 -4.58 12.68
CA VAL A 77 -9.74 -4.60 13.07
C VAL A 77 -10.17 -6.03 13.35
N SER A 78 -11.08 -6.19 14.31
CA SER A 78 -11.69 -7.46 14.66
C SER A 78 -13.07 -7.54 14.05
N ASN A 79 -13.55 -8.77 13.84
CA ASN A 79 -14.92 -8.98 13.37
C ASN A 79 -15.20 -8.39 12.01
N ALA A 80 -14.18 -8.30 11.15
CA ALA A 80 -14.38 -7.88 9.79
C ALA A 80 -15.15 -8.95 9.04
N PRO A 81 -16.05 -8.57 8.11
CA PRO A 81 -16.80 -9.56 7.34
C PRO A 81 -15.84 -10.52 6.61
N GLY A 82 -16.02 -11.82 6.84
CA GLY A 82 -15.19 -12.83 6.22
C GLY A 82 -13.82 -13.02 6.83
N CYS A 83 -13.48 -12.26 7.87
CA CYS A 83 -12.16 -12.35 8.50
C CYS A 83 -12.31 -12.41 10.01
N TYR A 84 -11.48 -13.23 10.65
CA TYR A 84 -11.38 -13.21 12.10
C TYR A 84 -10.75 -11.89 12.56
N ARG A 85 -9.66 -11.49 11.89
CA ARG A 85 -9.04 -10.18 12.05
C ARG A 85 -8.55 -9.71 10.69
N GLN A 86 -8.37 -8.41 10.56
CA GLN A 86 -7.89 -7.85 9.31
C GLN A 86 -6.98 -6.66 9.57
N ALA A 87 -5.81 -6.66 8.96
CA ALA A 87 -4.95 -5.48 8.92
C ALA A 87 -5.38 -4.64 7.73
N VAL A 88 -5.56 -3.34 7.95
CA VAL A 88 -6.03 -2.42 6.91
C VAL A 88 -5.16 -1.18 6.94
N CYS A 89 -4.65 -0.78 5.79
CA CYS A 89 -3.97 0.49 5.63
C CYS A 89 -4.70 1.33 4.59
N GLN A 90 -4.77 2.62 4.83
CA GLN A 90 -5.39 3.59 3.93
C GLN A 90 -4.42 4.71 3.65
N GLY A 91 -4.46 5.23 2.44
CA GLY A 91 -3.61 6.35 2.09
C GLY A 91 -4.03 6.98 0.77
N SER A 92 -3.27 7.96 0.33
CA SER A 92 -3.48 8.62 -0.95
C SER A 92 -2.36 8.26 -1.90
N ALA A 93 -2.73 7.85 -3.11
CA ALA A 93 -1.75 7.59 -4.17
C ALA A 93 -1.33 8.93 -4.76
N LEU A 94 -0.03 9.16 -4.85
CA LEU A 94 0.51 10.45 -5.28
C LEU A 94 1.51 10.26 -6.42
N LYS A 95 1.53 11.22 -7.30
CA LYS A 95 2.59 11.36 -8.30
C LYS A 95 3.43 12.56 -7.90
N VAL A 96 4.60 12.29 -7.32
CA VAL A 96 5.49 13.33 -6.82
C VAL A 96 6.51 13.66 -7.89
N SER A 97 6.66 14.94 -8.18
CA SER A 97 7.69 15.40 -9.11
C SER A 97 9.05 15.36 -8.43
N ASN A 98 10.10 15.20 -9.23
CA ASN A 98 11.47 15.17 -8.70
C ASN A 98 11.76 14.00 -7.78
N GLN A 99 11.14 12.90 -8.06
CA GLN A 99 11.35 11.71 -7.26
C GLN A 99 12.06 10.61 -8.04
#